data_e07d64b7fd65df4213f6cb2643499954
#
_entry.id   e07d64b7fd65df4213f6cb2643499954
#
_cell.length_a   1.000
_cell.length_b   1.000
_cell.length_c   1.000
_cell.angle_alpha   90.00
_cell.angle_beta   90.00
_cell.angle_gamma   90.00
#
_symmetry.space_group_name_H-M   'P 1'
#
loop_
_entity.id
_entity.type
_entity.pdbx_description
1 polymer ?
#
loop_
_entity_poly.entity_id
_entity_poly.type
_entity_poly.pdbx_seq_one_letter_code
_entity_poly.pdbx_strand_id
1 'polypeptide(L)'
;LDSYLTDAIEVDVDVVSDGTSIEIGGILQHIEQAGIHSGDSACSLPPYSLSQEIQNKMKAQAVDIAKELKIIGLMNIQFAIKANEVYIIEVNPRASRTVPFISKAIGHSLAKVASKAMIGKSLIKQKFSSKLPKGLSFVKEAVMPFDKFPHVDPILGPEMKSTGEVMGIGPNFGEAYAKAQKGANKILRKSGNVFISVKSSDKKYLDEFTPAIINAGFEIIATSG
;
A
#
# COMPACT_ATOMS: atom_id res chain seq x y z
N LEU A 1 22.53 -10.56 -13.72
CA LEU A 1 22.01 -9.32 -14.31
C LEU A 1 20.49 -9.41 -14.29
N ASP A 2 19.84 -8.42 -13.65
CA ASP A 2 18.38 -8.33 -13.57
C ASP A 2 17.88 -7.20 -14.47
N SER A 3 16.61 -7.31 -14.90
CA SER A 3 15.96 -6.26 -15.66
C SER A 3 15.31 -5.27 -14.71
N TYR A 4 15.67 -4.00 -14.78
CA TYR A 4 15.07 -2.95 -13.98
C TYR A 4 13.69 -2.54 -14.52
N LEU A 5 12.68 -2.56 -13.66
CA LEU A 5 11.31 -2.17 -14.01
C LEU A 5 11.07 -0.70 -13.69
N THR A 6 11.35 0.18 -14.65
CA THR A 6 11.02 1.62 -14.50
C THR A 6 9.50 1.85 -14.48
N ASP A 7 9.03 2.80 -13.67
CA ASP A 7 7.61 3.21 -13.58
C ASP A 7 6.63 2.05 -13.26
N ALA A 8 7.09 1.05 -12.52
CA ALA A 8 6.23 -0.02 -12.04
C ALA A 8 5.46 0.40 -10.79
N ILE A 9 4.24 -0.14 -10.65
CA ILE A 9 3.43 -0.02 -9.43
C ILE A 9 3.80 -1.19 -8.53
N GLU A 10 4.22 -0.91 -7.29
CA GLU A 10 4.47 -1.95 -6.30
C GLU A 10 3.21 -2.31 -5.53
N VAL A 11 3.06 -3.61 -5.20
CA VAL A 11 1.89 -4.14 -4.51
C VAL A 11 2.32 -5.20 -3.51
N ASP A 12 1.92 -5.04 -2.25
CA ASP A 12 2.04 -6.08 -1.24
C ASP A 12 0.77 -6.94 -1.19
N VAL A 13 0.95 -8.25 -1.19
CA VAL A 13 -0.14 -9.23 -0.97
C VAL A 13 0.18 -10.05 0.26
N ASP A 14 -0.63 -9.91 1.31
CA ASP A 14 -0.51 -10.74 2.50
C ASP A 14 -1.48 -11.92 2.45
N VAL A 15 -0.97 -13.08 2.76
CA VAL A 15 -1.68 -14.36 2.73
C VAL A 15 -1.66 -15.00 4.10
N VAL A 16 -2.75 -15.65 4.49
CA VAL A 16 -2.81 -16.53 5.66
C VAL A 16 -3.24 -17.93 5.23
N SER A 17 -2.57 -18.95 5.74
CA SER A 17 -2.83 -20.35 5.40
C SER A 17 -2.81 -21.25 6.65
N ASP A 18 -3.62 -22.30 6.64
CA ASP A 18 -3.58 -23.39 7.62
C ASP A 18 -3.00 -24.69 7.02
N GLY A 19 -2.40 -24.60 5.82
CA GLY A 19 -1.90 -25.74 5.05
C GLY A 19 -2.95 -26.38 4.12
N THR A 20 -4.23 -26.11 4.33
CA THR A 20 -5.34 -26.63 3.52
C THR A 20 -6.14 -25.49 2.89
N SER A 21 -6.55 -24.54 3.72
CA SER A 21 -7.25 -23.32 3.30
C SER A 21 -6.26 -22.17 3.23
N ILE A 22 -6.36 -21.40 2.14
CA ILE A 22 -5.52 -20.24 1.89
C ILE A 22 -6.43 -19.03 1.63
N GLU A 23 -6.22 -17.97 2.39
CA GLU A 23 -6.98 -16.73 2.29
C GLU A 23 -6.06 -15.55 2.01
N ILE A 24 -6.46 -14.67 1.11
CA ILE A 24 -5.79 -13.40 0.88
C ILE A 24 -6.21 -12.44 1.98
N GLY A 25 -5.29 -12.06 2.85
CA GLY A 25 -5.52 -11.11 3.92
C GLY A 25 -5.79 -9.70 3.40
N GLY A 26 -5.04 -9.27 2.39
CA GLY A 26 -5.20 -7.96 1.74
C GLY A 26 -4.25 -7.79 0.57
N ILE A 27 -4.64 -6.88 -0.34
CA ILE A 27 -3.82 -6.40 -1.46
C ILE A 27 -3.61 -4.91 -1.26
N LEU A 28 -2.38 -4.49 -1.02
CA LEU A 28 -2.03 -3.10 -0.77
C LEU A 28 -1.27 -2.54 -1.96
N GLN A 29 -1.85 -1.57 -2.63
CA GLN A 29 -1.19 -0.84 -3.70
C GLN A 29 -0.38 0.32 -3.11
N HIS A 30 0.92 0.37 -3.44
CA HIS A 30 1.79 1.48 -3.07
C HIS A 30 1.44 2.75 -3.86
N ILE A 31 1.61 3.89 -3.23
CA ILE A 31 1.44 5.22 -3.85
C ILE A 31 2.76 5.70 -4.43
N GLU A 32 3.86 5.47 -3.71
CA GLU A 32 5.21 5.76 -4.16
C GLU A 32 5.64 4.79 -5.26
N GLN A 33 6.67 5.18 -5.99
CA GLN A 33 7.26 4.35 -7.05
C GLN A 33 7.89 3.08 -6.48
N ALA A 34 7.92 2.01 -7.27
CA ALA A 34 8.62 0.78 -6.94
C ALA A 34 10.10 1.03 -6.63
N GLY A 35 10.62 0.31 -5.63
CA GLY A 35 11.98 0.46 -5.13
C GLY A 35 12.12 1.32 -3.87
N ILE A 36 11.03 1.93 -3.40
CA ILE A 36 10.97 2.55 -2.07
C ILE A 36 10.56 1.49 -1.06
N HIS A 37 11.24 1.46 0.09
CA HIS A 37 10.96 0.48 1.13
C HIS A 37 9.48 0.48 1.54
N SER A 38 8.85 -0.69 1.59
CA SER A 38 7.40 -0.85 1.88
C SER A 38 6.96 -0.22 3.22
N GLY A 39 7.87 -0.09 4.19
CA GLY A 39 7.62 0.63 5.44
C GLY A 39 7.43 2.14 5.26
N ASP A 40 8.08 2.71 4.25
CA ASP A 40 8.10 4.14 3.97
C ASP A 40 7.03 4.55 2.94
N SER A 41 6.54 3.60 2.17
CA SER A 41 5.49 3.84 1.18
C SER A 41 4.11 3.98 1.82
N ALA A 42 3.34 4.95 1.36
CA ALA A 42 1.91 4.98 1.60
C ALA A 42 1.23 3.89 0.77
N CYS A 43 0.21 3.24 1.34
CA CYS A 43 -0.46 2.13 0.66
C CYS A 43 -1.97 2.25 0.77
N SER A 44 -2.68 1.90 -0.30
CA SER A 44 -4.15 1.85 -0.34
C SER A 44 -4.67 0.42 -0.26
N LEU A 45 -5.70 0.22 0.55
CA LEU A 45 -6.47 -1.01 0.68
C LEU A 45 -7.97 -0.68 0.63
N PRO A 46 -8.75 -1.16 -0.37
CA PRO A 46 -8.28 -1.92 -1.53
C PRO A 46 -7.40 -1.07 -2.47
N PRO A 47 -6.77 -1.69 -3.49
CA PRO A 47 -6.08 -0.97 -4.56
C PRO A 47 -6.98 0.08 -5.20
N TYR A 48 -6.43 1.28 -5.46
CA TYR A 48 -7.21 2.41 -5.98
C TYR A 48 -7.18 2.54 -7.50
N SER A 49 -6.15 2.01 -8.17
CA SER A 49 -5.98 2.14 -9.63
C SER A 49 -5.83 0.81 -10.38
N LEU A 50 -5.67 -0.31 -9.67
CA LEU A 50 -5.49 -1.63 -10.29
C LEU A 50 -6.83 -2.25 -10.69
N SER A 51 -6.91 -2.74 -11.93
CA SER A 51 -8.08 -3.44 -12.43
C SER A 51 -8.37 -4.73 -11.63
N GLN A 52 -9.62 -5.16 -11.63
CA GLN A 52 -10.01 -6.42 -10.96
C GLN A 52 -9.30 -7.64 -11.58
N GLU A 53 -9.00 -7.59 -12.87
CA GLU A 53 -8.26 -8.65 -13.60
C GLU A 53 -6.85 -8.80 -13.01
N ILE A 54 -6.10 -7.71 -12.88
CA ILE A 54 -4.76 -7.71 -12.28
C ILE A 54 -4.80 -8.21 -10.84
N GLN A 55 -5.76 -7.74 -10.05
CA GLN A 55 -5.94 -8.20 -8.67
C GLN A 55 -6.23 -9.71 -8.61
N ASN A 56 -7.05 -10.24 -9.52
CA ASN A 56 -7.35 -11.67 -9.58
C ASN A 56 -6.13 -12.48 -10.00
N LYS A 57 -5.31 -11.99 -10.95
CA LYS A 57 -4.06 -12.63 -11.38
C LYS A 57 -3.09 -12.75 -10.18
N MET A 58 -2.90 -11.65 -9.42
CA MET A 58 -2.06 -11.68 -8.22
C MET A 58 -2.59 -12.65 -7.15
N LYS A 59 -3.91 -12.66 -6.90
CA LYS A 59 -4.51 -13.61 -5.94
C LYS A 59 -4.26 -15.05 -6.33
N ALA A 60 -4.45 -15.40 -7.60
CA ALA A 60 -4.22 -16.76 -8.11
C ALA A 60 -2.76 -17.17 -7.90
N GLN A 61 -1.81 -16.32 -8.31
CA GLN A 61 -0.39 -16.58 -8.13
C GLN A 61 -0.01 -16.71 -6.65
N ALA A 62 -0.56 -15.86 -5.79
CA ALA A 62 -0.29 -15.91 -4.35
C ALA A 62 -0.80 -17.21 -3.70
N VAL A 63 -1.96 -17.69 -4.12
CA VAL A 63 -2.51 -18.98 -3.68
C VAL A 63 -1.65 -20.14 -4.16
N ASP A 64 -1.21 -20.15 -5.41
CA ASP A 64 -0.40 -21.22 -5.97
C ASP A 64 0.99 -21.28 -5.30
N ILE A 65 1.62 -20.13 -5.08
CA ILE A 65 2.88 -20.02 -4.33
C ILE A 65 2.71 -20.55 -2.89
N ALA A 66 1.63 -20.15 -2.20
CA ALA A 66 1.38 -20.61 -0.84
C ALA A 66 1.18 -22.12 -0.74
N LYS A 67 0.55 -22.74 -1.75
CA LYS A 67 0.41 -24.22 -1.86
C LYS A 67 1.76 -24.88 -2.09
N GLU A 68 2.50 -24.41 -3.09
CA GLU A 68 3.80 -25.00 -3.46
C GLU A 68 4.80 -24.94 -2.31
N LEU A 69 4.86 -23.81 -1.60
CA LEU A 69 5.70 -23.63 -0.43
C LEU A 69 5.12 -24.25 0.84
N LYS A 70 3.94 -24.88 0.78
CA LYS A 70 3.25 -25.52 1.93
C LYS A 70 3.15 -24.61 3.14
N ILE A 71 2.75 -23.36 2.89
CA ILE A 71 2.68 -22.33 3.94
C ILE A 71 1.67 -22.70 5.01
N ILE A 72 2.10 -22.63 6.28
CA ILE A 72 1.23 -22.62 7.46
C ILE A 72 1.58 -21.36 8.28
N GLY A 73 0.62 -20.44 8.37
CA GLY A 73 0.83 -19.12 8.97
C GLY A 73 0.68 -17.99 7.96
N LEU A 74 1.58 -17.02 8.01
CA LEU A 74 1.57 -15.85 7.13
C LEU A 74 2.64 -15.93 6.05
N MET A 75 2.31 -15.37 4.91
CA MET A 75 3.24 -15.12 3.81
C MET A 75 2.92 -13.76 3.21
N ASN A 76 3.95 -13.00 2.86
CA ASN A 76 3.85 -11.78 2.08
C ASN A 76 4.52 -11.97 0.72
N ILE A 77 3.91 -11.44 -0.32
CA ILE A 77 4.48 -11.42 -1.66
C ILE A 77 4.51 -9.97 -2.13
N GLN A 78 5.66 -9.52 -2.60
CA GLN A 78 5.80 -8.24 -3.28
C GLN A 78 5.71 -8.45 -4.78
N PHE A 79 4.78 -7.74 -5.39
CA PHE A 79 4.57 -7.70 -6.83
C PHE A 79 4.96 -6.34 -7.39
N ALA A 80 5.39 -6.32 -8.64
CA ALA A 80 5.45 -5.11 -9.45
C ALA A 80 4.54 -5.25 -10.67
N ILE A 81 3.79 -4.19 -10.97
CA ILE A 81 2.89 -4.14 -12.11
C ILE A 81 3.42 -3.13 -13.11
N LYS A 82 3.67 -3.58 -14.35
CA LYS A 82 4.09 -2.72 -15.45
C LYS A 82 3.36 -3.12 -16.73
N ALA A 83 2.75 -2.16 -17.41
CA ALA A 83 2.00 -2.38 -18.65
C ALA A 83 0.98 -3.54 -18.55
N ASN A 84 0.26 -3.65 -17.43
CA ASN A 84 -0.69 -4.72 -17.09
C ASN A 84 -0.07 -6.13 -16.92
N GLU A 85 1.25 -6.23 -16.94
CA GLU A 85 1.95 -7.46 -16.56
C GLU A 85 2.30 -7.47 -15.07
N VAL A 86 2.17 -8.67 -14.48
CA VAL A 86 2.43 -8.92 -13.06
C VAL A 86 3.77 -9.62 -12.92
N TYR A 87 4.68 -9.02 -12.17
CA TYR A 87 6.00 -9.55 -11.84
C TYR A 87 6.08 -9.82 -10.35
N ILE A 88 6.68 -10.94 -9.96
CA ILE A 88 6.98 -11.26 -8.57
C ILE A 88 8.37 -10.72 -8.27
N ILE A 89 8.46 -9.89 -7.22
CA ILE A 89 9.74 -9.34 -6.76
C ILE A 89 10.34 -10.25 -5.70
N GLU A 90 9.57 -10.54 -4.64
CA GLU A 90 10.02 -11.45 -3.59
C GLU A 90 8.84 -12.13 -2.89
N VAL A 91 9.14 -13.26 -2.27
CA VAL A 91 8.20 -14.03 -1.44
C VAL A 91 8.79 -14.18 -0.04
N ASN A 92 8.06 -13.73 0.95
CA ASN A 92 8.46 -13.72 2.35
C ASN A 92 7.54 -14.66 3.16
N PRO A 93 7.94 -15.91 3.49
CA PRO A 93 7.14 -16.84 4.28
C PRO A 93 7.15 -16.47 5.78
N ARG A 94 6.72 -15.27 6.09
CA ARG A 94 6.67 -14.66 7.42
C ARG A 94 5.63 -13.56 7.49
N ALA A 95 5.34 -13.06 8.69
CA ALA A 95 4.56 -11.84 8.87
C ALA A 95 5.28 -10.63 8.23
N SER A 96 4.52 -9.81 7.54
CA SER A 96 4.96 -8.53 6.97
C SER A 96 4.67 -7.37 7.94
N ARG A 97 5.19 -6.18 7.61
CA ARG A 97 4.87 -4.94 8.32
C ARG A 97 3.45 -4.44 8.02
N THR A 98 2.85 -4.87 6.93
CA THR A 98 1.48 -4.52 6.52
C THR A 98 0.42 -5.30 7.28
N VAL A 99 0.77 -6.42 7.93
CA VAL A 99 -0.15 -7.26 8.71
C VAL A 99 -0.94 -6.49 9.79
N PRO A 100 -0.33 -5.61 10.61
CA PRO A 100 -1.10 -4.84 11.59
C PRO A 100 -2.11 -3.89 10.95
N PHE A 101 -1.75 -3.25 9.83
CA PHE A 101 -2.62 -2.36 9.08
C PHE A 101 -3.82 -3.12 8.50
N ILE A 102 -3.58 -4.23 7.78
CA ILE A 102 -4.63 -5.07 7.23
C ILE A 102 -5.55 -5.59 8.34
N SER A 103 -4.97 -6.05 9.46
CA SER A 103 -5.73 -6.56 10.59
C SER A 103 -6.73 -5.54 11.14
N LYS A 104 -6.34 -4.27 11.21
CA LYS A 104 -7.23 -3.18 11.61
C LYS A 104 -8.32 -2.93 10.57
N ALA A 105 -7.97 -2.93 9.28
CA ALA A 105 -8.91 -2.68 8.18
C ALA A 105 -10.01 -3.74 8.09
N ILE A 106 -9.65 -5.03 8.25
CA ILE A 106 -10.62 -6.14 8.19
C ILE A 106 -11.29 -6.47 9.53
N GLY A 107 -10.83 -5.85 10.63
CA GLY A 107 -11.35 -6.13 11.98
C GLY A 107 -10.94 -7.49 12.58
N HIS A 108 -9.96 -8.18 11.98
CA HIS A 108 -9.45 -9.46 12.44
C HIS A 108 -7.91 -9.44 12.54
N SER A 109 -7.36 -9.84 13.68
CA SER A 109 -5.90 -9.95 13.84
C SER A 109 -5.35 -11.12 13.02
N LEU A 110 -4.71 -10.82 11.87
CA LEU A 110 -4.08 -11.82 11.02
C LEU A 110 -3.00 -12.61 11.77
N ALA A 111 -2.20 -11.94 12.61
CA ALA A 111 -1.19 -12.60 13.41
C ALA A 111 -1.80 -13.64 14.37
N LYS A 112 -2.91 -13.29 15.04
CA LYS A 112 -3.62 -14.24 15.92
C LYS A 112 -4.22 -15.42 15.15
N VAL A 113 -4.77 -15.16 13.96
CA VAL A 113 -5.32 -16.20 13.08
C VAL A 113 -4.22 -17.16 12.64
N ALA A 114 -3.10 -16.61 12.16
CA ALA A 114 -1.95 -17.39 11.74
C ALA A 114 -1.33 -18.22 12.87
N SER A 115 -1.11 -17.64 14.05
CA SER A 115 -0.60 -18.39 15.21
C SER A 115 -1.50 -19.57 15.58
N LYS A 116 -2.82 -19.40 15.50
CA LYS A 116 -3.76 -20.50 15.72
C LYS A 116 -3.70 -21.56 14.61
N ALA A 117 -3.50 -21.14 13.35
CA ALA A 117 -3.30 -22.07 12.24
C ALA A 117 -2.04 -22.92 12.44
N MET A 118 -0.94 -22.31 12.87
CA MET A 118 0.34 -22.98 13.13
C MET A 118 0.24 -24.06 14.23
N ILE A 119 -0.70 -23.92 15.17
CA ILE A 119 -0.98 -24.96 16.20
C ILE A 119 -2.15 -25.88 15.81
N GLY A 120 -2.51 -25.94 14.53
CA GLY A 120 -3.48 -26.90 13.98
C GLY A 120 -4.95 -26.46 13.99
N LYS A 121 -5.27 -25.19 14.31
CA LYS A 121 -6.64 -24.69 14.24
C LYS A 121 -6.94 -24.14 12.85
N SER A 122 -7.74 -24.86 12.04
CA SER A 122 -8.05 -24.45 10.67
C SER A 122 -8.74 -23.08 10.59
N LEU A 123 -8.56 -22.39 9.45
CA LEU A 123 -9.19 -21.09 9.16
C LEU A 123 -10.72 -21.19 9.22
N ILE A 124 -11.28 -22.30 8.76
CA ILE A 124 -12.74 -22.57 8.83
C ILE A 124 -13.22 -22.62 10.28
N LYS A 125 -12.52 -23.36 11.16
CA LYS A 125 -12.86 -23.43 12.60
C LYS A 125 -12.71 -22.07 13.30
N GLN A 126 -11.85 -21.20 12.77
CA GLN A 126 -11.66 -19.85 13.28
C GLN A 126 -12.73 -18.87 12.75
N LYS A 127 -13.58 -19.29 11.80
CA LYS A 127 -14.55 -18.44 11.09
C LYS A 127 -13.88 -17.19 10.53
N PHE A 128 -12.65 -17.35 10.03
CA PHE A 128 -11.88 -16.23 9.51
C PHE A 128 -12.49 -15.72 8.21
N SER A 129 -12.48 -14.40 8.06
CA SER A 129 -12.86 -13.71 6.82
C SER A 129 -11.99 -12.47 6.67
N SER A 130 -11.43 -12.31 5.48
CA SER A 130 -10.63 -11.15 5.08
C SER A 130 -11.43 -10.06 4.38
N LYS A 131 -12.77 -10.14 4.43
CA LYS A 131 -13.64 -9.16 3.75
C LYS A 131 -13.50 -7.77 4.36
N LEU A 132 -13.20 -6.79 3.51
CA LEU A 132 -13.23 -5.38 3.89
C LEU A 132 -14.67 -4.90 4.11
N PRO A 133 -14.88 -3.93 5.01
CA PRO A 133 -16.14 -3.20 5.10
C PRO A 133 -16.49 -2.55 3.76
N LYS A 134 -17.74 -2.72 3.32
CA LYS A 134 -18.19 -2.17 2.04
C LYS A 134 -18.16 -0.64 2.04
N GLY A 135 -17.76 -0.04 0.91
CA GLY A 135 -17.77 1.39 0.71
C GLY A 135 -16.74 2.15 1.54
N LEU A 136 -15.70 1.46 2.03
CA LEU A 136 -14.59 2.09 2.73
C LEU A 136 -13.28 1.83 2.02
N SER A 137 -12.43 2.85 2.02
CA SER A 137 -11.02 2.80 1.64
C SER A 137 -10.17 3.06 2.87
N PHE A 138 -9.04 2.39 2.93
CA PHE A 138 -8.05 2.50 4.01
C PHE A 138 -6.72 2.89 3.39
N VAL A 139 -6.06 3.90 3.95
CA VAL A 139 -4.73 4.30 3.50
C VAL A 139 -3.77 4.26 4.69
N LYS A 140 -2.68 3.53 4.49
CA LYS A 140 -1.51 3.57 5.36
C LYS A 140 -0.63 4.74 4.94
N GLU A 141 -0.18 5.55 5.90
CA GLU A 141 0.81 6.59 5.67
C GLU A 141 1.97 6.43 6.65
N ALA A 142 3.19 6.57 6.16
CA ALA A 142 4.39 6.49 6.99
C ALA A 142 4.62 7.76 7.80
N VAL A 143 5.06 7.61 9.03
CA VAL A 143 5.49 8.73 9.88
C VAL A 143 7.01 8.85 9.79
N MET A 144 7.48 9.96 9.23
CA MET A 144 8.90 10.25 9.02
C MET A 144 9.44 11.12 10.14
N PRO A 145 10.62 10.81 10.72
CA PRO A 145 11.20 11.58 11.82
C PRO A 145 12.11 12.73 11.34
N PHE A 146 11.97 13.20 10.10
CA PHE A 146 12.92 14.18 9.51
C PHE A 146 13.01 15.49 10.30
N ASP A 147 11.92 15.93 10.92
CA ASP A 147 11.91 17.12 11.78
C ASP A 147 12.85 16.99 13.01
N LYS A 148 13.12 15.74 13.44
CA LYS A 148 14.00 15.44 14.56
C LYS A 148 15.47 15.27 14.14
N PHE A 149 15.71 15.08 12.86
CA PHE A 149 17.04 14.82 12.29
C PHE A 149 17.32 15.74 11.10
N PRO A 150 17.61 17.03 11.32
CA PRO A 150 17.62 18.08 10.28
C PRO A 150 18.73 17.91 9.21
N HIS A 151 19.68 17.00 9.41
CA HIS A 151 20.77 16.77 8.45
C HIS A 151 20.65 15.43 7.71
N VAL A 152 19.53 14.72 7.89
CA VAL A 152 19.28 13.47 7.16
C VAL A 152 18.63 13.78 5.82
N ASP A 153 19.11 13.15 4.76
CA ASP A 153 18.51 13.22 3.43
C ASP A 153 17.07 12.66 3.47
N PRO A 154 16.05 13.47 3.13
CA PRO A 154 14.66 13.03 3.12
C PRO A 154 14.28 12.18 1.89
N ILE A 155 15.15 12.01 0.91
CA ILE A 155 14.88 11.21 -0.28
C ILE A 155 14.67 9.76 0.13
N LEU A 156 13.51 9.21 -0.23
CA LEU A 156 13.16 7.83 0.06
C LEU A 156 13.88 6.88 -0.91
N GLY A 157 14.15 5.66 -0.43
CA GLY A 157 14.87 4.65 -1.17
C GLY A 157 14.63 3.24 -0.60
N PRO A 158 15.51 2.27 -0.88
CA PRO A 158 15.33 0.89 -0.44
C PRO A 158 15.53 0.68 1.06
N GLU A 159 16.11 1.67 1.76
CA GLU A 159 16.31 1.62 3.22
C GLU A 159 15.16 2.31 3.95
N MET A 160 14.65 1.66 5.00
CA MET A 160 13.56 2.22 5.80
C MET A 160 14.01 3.39 6.66
N LYS A 161 13.29 4.51 6.56
CA LYS A 161 13.50 5.75 7.33
C LYS A 161 12.35 6.08 8.28
N SER A 162 11.16 5.50 8.06
CA SER A 162 9.98 5.73 8.89
C SER A 162 10.11 5.14 10.30
N THR A 163 9.46 5.77 11.27
CA THR A 163 9.43 5.34 12.67
C THR A 163 8.06 4.85 13.13
N GLY A 164 7.07 4.94 12.27
CA GLY A 164 5.70 4.52 12.55
C GLY A 164 4.80 4.67 11.35
N GLU A 165 3.54 4.34 11.55
CA GLU A 165 2.51 4.44 10.53
C GLU A 165 1.18 4.90 11.12
N VAL A 166 0.36 5.53 10.30
CA VAL A 166 -1.01 5.92 10.63
C VAL A 166 -1.99 5.38 9.59
N MET A 167 -3.26 5.31 9.96
CA MET A 167 -4.34 4.86 9.08
C MET A 167 -5.34 5.99 8.84
N GLY A 168 -5.60 6.31 7.57
CA GLY A 168 -6.76 7.08 7.15
C GLY A 168 -7.88 6.16 6.69
N ILE A 169 -9.13 6.49 7.02
CA ILE A 169 -10.33 5.75 6.62
C ILE A 169 -11.31 6.73 5.99
N GLY A 170 -11.80 6.41 4.80
CA GLY A 170 -12.76 7.25 4.09
C GLY A 170 -13.68 6.44 3.17
N PRO A 171 -14.76 7.04 2.66
CA PRO A 171 -15.67 6.41 1.69
C PRO A 171 -15.02 6.22 0.31
N ASN A 172 -13.90 6.87 0.07
CA ASN A 172 -13.09 6.75 -1.15
C ASN A 172 -11.61 6.93 -0.83
N PHE A 173 -10.75 6.63 -1.80
CA PHE A 173 -9.29 6.74 -1.68
C PHE A 173 -8.84 8.15 -1.29
N GLY A 174 -9.35 9.20 -1.97
CA GLY A 174 -8.90 10.58 -1.73
C GLY A 174 -9.13 11.05 -0.30
N GLU A 175 -10.32 10.77 0.26
CA GLU A 175 -10.61 11.12 1.65
C GLU A 175 -9.79 10.29 2.66
N ALA A 176 -9.61 9.00 2.39
CA ALA A 176 -8.77 8.13 3.22
C ALA A 176 -7.33 8.63 3.22
N TYR A 177 -6.80 8.99 2.04
CA TYR A 177 -5.45 9.53 1.87
C TYR A 177 -5.26 10.87 2.60
N ALA A 178 -6.20 11.81 2.42
CA ALA A 178 -6.15 13.11 3.11
C ALA A 178 -6.14 12.95 4.64
N LYS A 179 -6.92 12.01 5.18
CA LYS A 179 -6.94 11.71 6.62
C LYS A 179 -5.63 11.05 7.08
N ALA A 180 -5.04 10.17 6.26
CA ALA A 180 -3.75 9.56 6.56
C ALA A 180 -2.64 10.60 6.58
N GLN A 181 -2.57 11.51 5.60
CA GLN A 181 -1.64 12.63 5.56
C GLN A 181 -1.75 13.50 6.82
N LYS A 182 -2.98 13.87 7.20
CA LYS A 182 -3.23 14.63 8.43
C LYS A 182 -2.76 13.87 9.68
N GLY A 183 -3.02 12.57 9.74
CA GLY A 183 -2.56 11.70 10.84
C GLY A 183 -1.04 11.63 10.95
N ALA A 184 -0.32 11.71 9.83
CA ALA A 184 1.13 11.78 9.77
C ALA A 184 1.70 13.21 9.96
N ASN A 185 0.89 14.17 10.43
CA ASN A 185 1.23 15.58 10.59
C ASN A 185 1.56 16.35 9.30
N LYS A 186 1.20 15.78 8.15
CA LYS A 186 1.32 16.45 6.85
C LYS A 186 0.04 17.27 6.61
N ILE A 187 -0.05 18.44 7.24
CA ILE A 187 -1.25 19.28 7.19
C ILE A 187 -1.20 20.17 5.95
N LEU A 188 -2.21 20.03 5.08
CA LEU A 188 -2.38 20.94 3.96
C LEU A 188 -2.79 22.33 4.46
N ARG A 189 -2.13 23.37 3.95
CA ARG A 189 -2.51 24.76 4.18
C ARG A 189 -3.87 25.05 3.52
N LYS A 190 -4.55 26.06 4.03
CA LYS A 190 -5.85 26.48 3.46
C LYS A 190 -5.72 27.61 2.44
N SER A 191 -4.55 28.18 2.29
CA SER A 191 -4.25 29.28 1.36
C SER A 191 -2.74 29.41 1.17
N GLY A 192 -2.31 30.16 0.19
CA GLY A 192 -0.91 30.43 -0.14
C GLY A 192 -0.55 29.92 -1.54
N ASN A 193 0.73 29.68 -1.77
CA ASN A 193 1.24 29.26 -3.05
C ASN A 193 1.44 27.75 -3.10
N VAL A 194 1.04 27.11 -4.20
CA VAL A 194 1.32 25.72 -4.51
C VAL A 194 2.38 25.66 -5.59
N PHE A 195 3.52 25.08 -5.27
CA PHE A 195 4.56 24.82 -6.26
C PHE A 195 4.27 23.49 -6.95
N ILE A 196 4.16 23.51 -8.29
CA ILE A 196 3.89 22.33 -9.11
C ILE A 196 5.11 22.02 -9.96
N SER A 197 5.68 20.83 -9.74
CA SER A 197 6.71 20.26 -10.60
C SER A 197 6.41 18.77 -10.75
N VAL A 198 6.01 18.35 -11.94
CA VAL A 198 5.60 16.98 -12.24
C VAL A 198 6.42 16.40 -13.38
N LYS A 199 6.59 15.09 -13.38
CA LYS A 199 7.25 14.39 -14.49
C LYS A 199 6.41 14.50 -15.77
N SER A 200 7.07 14.36 -16.91
CA SER A 200 6.42 14.57 -18.23
C SER A 200 5.21 13.68 -18.47
N SER A 201 5.20 12.44 -17.95
CA SER A 201 4.07 11.51 -18.04
C SER A 201 2.82 12.01 -17.33
N ASP A 202 2.97 12.85 -16.31
CA ASP A 202 1.88 13.30 -15.44
C ASP A 202 1.35 14.68 -15.82
N LYS A 203 2.03 15.40 -16.74
CA LYS A 203 1.59 16.72 -17.23
C LYS A 203 0.18 16.71 -17.80
N LYS A 204 -0.24 15.61 -18.41
CA LYS A 204 -1.61 15.43 -18.95
C LYS A 204 -2.74 15.58 -17.92
N TYR A 205 -2.42 15.46 -16.64
CA TYR A 205 -3.39 15.60 -15.55
C TYR A 205 -3.47 17.03 -15.00
N LEU A 206 -2.58 17.94 -15.42
CA LEU A 206 -2.55 19.32 -14.94
C LEU A 206 -3.87 20.07 -15.21
N ASP A 207 -4.45 19.84 -16.38
CA ASP A 207 -5.72 20.49 -16.75
C ASP A 207 -6.90 20.05 -15.86
N GLU A 208 -6.80 18.86 -15.26
CA GLU A 208 -7.82 18.32 -14.36
C GLU A 208 -7.73 18.93 -12.96
N PHE A 209 -6.54 18.91 -12.34
CA PHE A 209 -6.44 19.31 -10.93
C PHE A 209 -6.08 20.78 -10.70
N THR A 210 -5.45 21.48 -11.68
CA THR A 210 -5.08 22.88 -11.56
C THR A 210 -6.27 23.81 -11.27
N PRO A 211 -7.43 23.67 -11.97
CA PRO A 211 -8.60 24.45 -11.64
C PRO A 211 -9.11 24.25 -10.20
N ALA A 212 -9.02 23.01 -9.69
CA ALA A 212 -9.44 22.72 -8.32
C ALA A 212 -8.54 23.42 -7.28
N ILE A 213 -7.24 23.50 -7.53
CA ILE A 213 -6.27 24.21 -6.67
C ILE A 213 -6.57 25.71 -6.66
N ILE A 214 -6.80 26.31 -7.83
CA ILE A 214 -7.14 27.73 -7.97
C ILE A 214 -8.48 28.05 -7.27
N ASN A 215 -9.50 27.22 -7.51
CA ASN A 215 -10.81 27.37 -6.86
C ASN A 215 -10.76 27.22 -5.34
N ALA A 216 -9.77 26.47 -4.82
CA ALA A 216 -9.52 26.37 -3.39
C ALA A 216 -8.79 27.61 -2.79
N GLY A 217 -8.47 28.62 -3.63
CA GLY A 217 -7.88 29.89 -3.19
C GLY A 217 -6.34 29.88 -3.14
N PHE A 218 -5.68 28.97 -3.84
CA PHE A 218 -4.22 28.93 -3.95
C PHE A 218 -3.74 29.63 -5.22
N GLU A 219 -2.57 30.26 -5.13
CA GLU A 219 -1.78 30.69 -6.28
C GLU A 219 -0.84 29.57 -6.73
N ILE A 220 -0.66 29.42 -8.05
CA ILE A 220 0.19 28.37 -8.59
C ILE A 220 1.54 28.94 -9.04
N ILE A 221 2.61 28.30 -8.61
CA ILE A 221 3.98 28.48 -9.10
C ILE A 221 4.39 27.17 -9.75
N ALA A 222 4.86 27.21 -10.98
CA ALA A 222 5.27 26.00 -11.71
C ALA A 222 6.63 26.18 -12.36
N THR A 223 7.31 25.05 -12.63
CA THR A 223 8.49 25.04 -13.51
C THR A 223 8.08 25.29 -14.94
N SER A 224 8.93 26.02 -15.70
CA SER A 224 8.78 26.13 -17.15
C SER A 224 9.12 24.77 -17.79
N GLY A 225 8.27 24.27 -18.66
CA GLY A 225 8.57 23.01 -19.35
C GLY A 225 7.46 22.44 -20.16
#